data_f48c90fa5218b80652de9cc697903a5d
#
_entry.id   f48c90fa5218b80652de9cc697903a5d
#
_cell.length_a   1.000
_cell.length_b   1.000
_cell.length_c   1.000
_cell.angle_alpha   90.00
_cell.angle_beta   90.00
_cell.angle_gamma   90.00
#
_symmetry.space_group_name_H-M   'P 1'
#
loop_
_entity.id
_entity.type
_entity.pdbx_description
1 polymer ?
#
loop_
_entity_poly.entity_id
_entity_poly.type
_entity_poly.pdbx_seq_one_letter_code
_entity_poly.pdbx_strand_id
1 'polypeptide(L)'
;MLRIVYCGSPEIASLPLKELFEDKTHQIVAVITNPPSMKGRKGDLVPTPVEMVARDFQNQGNEVEILTPEKLDASVREKISALNPDILVCFAYGKIFGP
;
A
#
# COMPACT_ATOMS: atom_id res chain seq x y z
N MET A 1 1.62 -17.56 9.76
CA MET A 1 1.66 -16.09 9.53
C MET A 1 0.99 -15.76 8.21
N LEU A 2 0.01 -14.88 8.22
CA LEU A 2 -0.68 -14.48 7.00
C LEU A 2 0.18 -13.48 6.21
N ARG A 3 0.18 -13.64 4.91
CA ARG A 3 0.82 -12.70 4.00
C ARG A 3 -0.25 -11.76 3.47
N ILE A 4 -0.10 -10.48 3.76
CA ILE A 4 -1.13 -9.46 3.49
C ILE A 4 -0.66 -8.47 2.44
N VAL A 5 -1.52 -8.18 1.47
CA VAL A 5 -1.37 -7.03 0.58
C VAL A 5 -2.37 -5.98 1.05
N TYR A 6 -1.88 -4.80 1.36
CA TYR A 6 -2.72 -3.72 1.89
C TYR A 6 -2.93 -2.65 0.83
N CYS A 7 -4.18 -2.25 0.64
CA CYS A 7 -4.53 -1.19 -0.31
C CYS A 7 -5.19 -0.04 0.43
N GLY A 8 -4.69 1.16 0.21
CA GLY A 8 -5.30 2.35 0.80
C GLY A 8 -4.54 3.59 0.40
N SER A 9 -5.12 4.75 0.60
CA SER A 9 -4.50 6.01 0.20
C SER A 9 -4.61 7.13 1.23
N PRO A 10 -5.80 7.47 1.76
CA PRO A 10 -5.93 8.63 2.64
C PRO A 10 -5.38 8.36 4.04
N GLU A 11 -5.30 9.42 4.83
CA GLU A 11 -4.78 9.35 6.18
C GLU A 11 -5.55 8.34 7.05
N ILE A 12 -6.85 8.24 6.85
CA ILE A 12 -7.66 7.29 7.62
C ILE A 12 -7.21 5.85 7.38
N ALA A 13 -6.64 5.56 6.21
CA ALA A 13 -6.13 4.23 5.88
C ALA A 13 -4.72 4.01 6.44
N SER A 14 -3.99 5.06 6.78
CA SER A 14 -2.63 4.92 7.29
C SER A 14 -2.59 4.38 8.72
N LEU A 15 -3.60 4.66 9.51
CA LEU A 15 -3.66 4.21 10.91
C LEU A 15 -3.80 2.69 11.03
N PRO A 16 -4.75 2.04 10.33
CA PRO A 16 -4.82 0.58 10.36
C PRO A 16 -3.54 -0.07 9.81
N LEU A 17 -2.90 0.54 8.83
CA LEU A 17 -1.66 0.00 8.29
C LEU A 17 -0.55 -0.01 9.35
N LYS A 18 -0.42 1.05 10.12
CA LYS A 18 0.56 1.10 11.20
C LYS A 18 0.31 -0.02 12.21
N GLU A 19 -0.94 -0.24 12.57
CA GLU A 19 -1.29 -1.29 13.51
C GLU A 19 -0.94 -2.67 12.95
N LEU A 20 -1.18 -2.88 11.66
CA LEU A 20 -0.84 -4.15 11.01
C LEU A 20 0.67 -4.37 10.98
N PHE A 21 1.45 -3.32 10.76
CA PHE A 21 2.91 -3.44 10.78
C PHE A 21 3.43 -3.81 12.16
N GLU A 22 2.78 -3.34 13.21
CA GLU A 22 3.18 -3.64 14.58
C GLU A 22 2.75 -5.03 15.03
N ASP A 23 1.76 -5.61 14.37
CA ASP A 23 1.25 -6.94 14.69
C ASP A 23 2.17 -8.00 14.12
N LYS A 24 2.78 -8.77 14.99
CA LYS A 24 3.76 -9.80 14.60
C LYS A 24 3.12 -11.10 14.11
N THR A 25 1.79 -11.20 14.13
CA THR A 25 1.10 -12.41 13.67
C THR A 25 0.87 -12.39 12.16
N HIS A 26 1.10 -11.25 11.50
CA HIS A 26 0.91 -11.09 10.07
C HIS A 26 2.14 -10.48 9.44
N GLN A 27 2.27 -10.65 8.14
CA GLN A 27 3.35 -10.04 7.37
C GLN A 27 2.72 -9.23 6.23
N ILE A 28 2.99 -7.93 6.22
CA ILE A 28 2.58 -7.09 5.08
C ILE A 28 3.64 -7.25 4.00
N VAL A 29 3.27 -7.90 2.91
CA VAL A 29 4.22 -8.17 1.81
C VAL A 29 4.20 -7.06 0.77
N ALA A 30 3.10 -6.33 0.65
CA ALA A 30 3.01 -5.21 -0.28
C ALA A 30 1.97 -4.21 0.20
N VAL A 31 2.20 -2.96 -0.18
CA VAL A 31 1.25 -1.87 0.04
C VAL A 31 0.96 -1.25 -1.33
N ILE A 32 -0.31 -1.17 -1.67
CA ILE A 32 -0.77 -0.54 -2.90
C ILE A 32 -1.47 0.74 -2.52
N THR A 33 -1.02 1.85 -3.08
CA THR A 33 -1.58 3.16 -2.79
C THR A 33 -1.59 3.98 -4.07
N ASN A 34 -2.34 5.07 -4.09
CA ASN A 34 -2.37 5.94 -5.25
C ASN A 34 -1.01 6.61 -5.44
N PRO A 35 -0.65 6.94 -6.69
CA PRO A 35 0.60 7.64 -6.92
C PRO A 35 0.61 9.01 -6.26
N PRO A 36 1.80 9.58 -6.01
CA PRO A 36 1.90 10.92 -5.45
C PRO A 36 1.11 11.92 -6.30
N SER A 37 0.49 12.87 -5.65
CA SER A 37 -0.31 13.87 -6.33
C SER A 37 0.17 15.28 -5.98
N MET A 38 -0.22 16.24 -6.82
CA MET A 38 0.14 17.62 -6.61
C MET A 38 -0.82 18.24 -5.61
N LYS A 39 -0.49 18.07 -4.34
CA LYS A 39 -1.22 18.74 -3.26
C LYS A 39 -0.32 19.82 -2.72
N GLY A 40 -0.84 20.99 -2.55
CA GLY A 40 -0.04 22.08 -2.05
C GLY A 40 0.48 22.92 -3.19
N ARG A 41 1.56 23.64 -2.97
CA ARG A 41 2.02 24.66 -3.88
C ARG A 41 3.13 24.21 -4.80
N LYS A 42 3.27 24.91 -5.90
CA LYS A 42 4.42 24.82 -6.81
C LYS A 42 4.58 23.47 -7.48
N GLY A 43 3.51 22.72 -7.58
CA GLY A 43 3.55 21.49 -8.33
C GLY A 43 4.35 20.37 -7.70
N ASP A 44 4.66 20.44 -6.42
CA ASP A 44 5.37 19.38 -5.75
C ASP A 44 4.49 18.15 -5.63
N LEU A 45 5.06 17.00 -5.91
CA LEU A 45 4.36 15.72 -5.74
C LEU A 45 4.44 15.28 -4.29
N VAL A 46 3.28 15.00 -3.72
CA VAL A 46 3.18 14.58 -2.33
C VAL A 46 2.68 13.14 -2.29
N PRO A 47 3.42 12.21 -1.70
CA PRO A 47 2.95 10.84 -1.58
C PRO A 47 1.73 10.74 -0.67
N THR A 48 0.94 9.68 -0.84
CA THR A 48 -0.21 9.47 0.03
C THR A 48 0.26 9.21 1.46
N PRO A 49 -0.60 9.47 2.46
CA PRO A 49 -0.26 9.10 3.85
C PRO A 49 0.08 7.64 4.01
N VAL A 50 -0.60 6.76 3.27
CA VAL A 50 -0.31 5.32 3.30
C VAL A 50 1.09 5.03 2.76
N GLU A 51 1.48 5.68 1.66
CA GLU A 51 2.83 5.51 1.13
C GLU A 51 3.89 5.96 2.14
N MET A 52 3.65 7.06 2.82
CA MET A 52 4.59 7.59 3.81
C MET A 52 4.80 6.59 4.96
N VAL A 53 3.74 5.99 5.44
CA VAL A 53 3.83 4.98 6.49
C VAL A 53 4.61 3.76 5.99
N ALA A 54 4.33 3.31 4.77
CA ALA A 54 5.00 2.13 4.20
C ALA A 54 6.49 2.38 4.00
N ARG A 55 6.86 3.57 3.53
CA ARG A 55 8.28 3.89 3.34
C ARG A 55 9.03 3.99 4.65
N ASP A 56 8.38 4.52 5.68
CA ASP A 56 8.97 4.57 7.01
C ASP A 56 9.25 3.16 7.52
N PHE A 57 8.32 2.25 7.29
CA PHE A 57 8.49 0.85 7.67
C PHE A 57 9.66 0.21 6.92
N GLN A 58 9.79 0.48 5.61
CA GLN A 58 10.95 0.03 4.82
C GLN A 58 12.25 0.57 5.40
N ASN A 59 12.27 1.83 5.77
CA ASN A 59 13.47 2.48 6.31
C ASN A 59 13.92 1.87 7.64
N GLN A 60 13.03 1.19 8.32
CA GLN A 60 13.35 0.47 9.55
C GLN A 60 13.97 -0.90 9.29
N GLY A 61 14.23 -1.24 8.04
CA GLY A 61 14.85 -2.49 7.67
C GLY A 61 13.91 -3.62 7.30
N ASN A 62 12.64 -3.30 7.11
CA ASN A 62 11.64 -4.31 6.76
C ASN A 62 11.45 -4.42 5.26
N GLU A 63 11.18 -5.62 4.78
CA GLU A 63 10.90 -5.85 3.37
C GLU A 63 9.41 -5.70 3.11
N VAL A 64 9.05 -4.72 2.31
CA VAL A 64 7.68 -4.53 1.86
C VAL A 64 7.73 -3.87 0.48
N GLU A 65 6.93 -4.41 -0.44
CA GLU A 65 6.79 -3.84 -1.78
C GLU A 65 5.85 -2.65 -1.70
N ILE A 66 6.19 -1.55 -2.36
CA ILE A 66 5.30 -0.39 -2.42
C ILE A 66 4.94 -0.16 -3.88
N LEU A 67 3.65 -0.27 -4.19
CA LEU A 67 3.15 -0.11 -5.55
C LEU A 67 2.24 1.12 -5.60
N THR A 68 2.53 2.00 -6.56
CA THR A 68 1.73 3.22 -6.75
C THR A 68 1.19 3.28 -8.18
N PRO A 69 0.34 2.31 -8.56
CA PRO A 69 -0.12 2.25 -9.94
C PRO A 69 -1.18 3.30 -10.23
N GLU A 70 -1.14 3.84 -11.44
CA GLU A 70 -2.19 4.72 -11.90
C GLU A 70 -3.45 3.94 -12.22
N LYS A 71 -3.28 2.67 -12.63
CA LYS A 71 -4.38 1.78 -12.96
C LYS A 71 -4.11 0.41 -12.36
N LEU A 72 -5.18 -0.26 -11.95
CA LEU A 72 -5.10 -1.65 -11.52
C LEU A 72 -5.28 -2.56 -12.73
N ASP A 73 -4.19 -2.76 -13.47
CA ASP A 73 -4.20 -3.56 -14.69
C ASP A 73 -3.59 -4.95 -14.44
N ALA A 74 -3.47 -5.74 -15.51
CA ALA A 74 -2.94 -7.09 -15.41
C ALA A 74 -1.51 -7.12 -14.84
N SER A 75 -0.70 -6.12 -15.17
CA SER A 75 0.67 -6.03 -14.68
C SER A 75 0.72 -5.95 -13.16
N VAL A 76 -0.17 -5.13 -12.57
CA VAL A 76 -0.25 -5.00 -11.12
C VAL A 76 -0.74 -6.31 -10.49
N ARG A 77 -1.73 -6.94 -11.11
CA ARG A 77 -2.25 -8.23 -10.61
C ARG A 77 -1.19 -9.31 -10.60
N GLU A 78 -0.35 -9.34 -11.64
CA GLU A 78 0.73 -10.30 -11.72
C GLU A 78 1.76 -10.09 -10.61
N LYS A 79 2.08 -8.83 -10.31
CA LYS A 79 3.00 -8.51 -9.22
C LYS A 79 2.44 -8.97 -7.88
N ILE A 80 1.15 -8.73 -7.66
CA ILE A 80 0.48 -9.15 -6.43
C ILE A 80 0.48 -10.68 -6.33
N SER A 81 0.14 -11.37 -7.41
CA SER A 81 0.12 -12.84 -7.42
C SER A 81 1.50 -13.42 -7.14
N ALA A 82 2.55 -12.79 -7.66
CA ALA A 82 3.91 -13.27 -7.46
C ALA A 82 4.34 -13.22 -5.99
N LEU A 83 3.68 -12.40 -5.19
CA LEU A 83 3.97 -12.28 -3.76
C LEU A 83 3.26 -13.35 -2.91
N ASN A 84 2.39 -14.15 -3.53
CA ASN A 84 1.62 -15.19 -2.84
C ASN A 84 0.90 -14.67 -1.60
N PRO A 85 0.05 -13.65 -1.73
CA PRO A 85 -0.67 -13.16 -0.56
C PRO A 85 -1.76 -14.12 -0.12
N ASP A 86 -1.99 -14.18 1.17
CA ASP A 86 -3.10 -14.96 1.72
C ASP A 86 -4.38 -14.14 1.73
N ILE A 87 -4.26 -12.83 1.86
CA ILE A 87 -5.41 -11.95 1.96
C ILE A 87 -5.07 -10.57 1.40
N LEU A 88 -6.08 -9.95 0.81
CA LEU A 88 -6.00 -8.58 0.33
C LEU A 88 -6.90 -7.73 1.20
N VAL A 89 -6.32 -6.75 1.87
CA VAL A 89 -7.08 -5.83 2.72
C VAL A 89 -7.16 -4.48 2.02
N CYS A 90 -8.37 -4.04 1.72
CA CYS A 90 -8.60 -2.74 1.08
C CYS A 90 -9.32 -1.82 2.04
N PHE A 91 -8.78 -0.63 2.21
CA PHE A 91 -9.36 0.37 3.09
C PHE A 91 -9.26 1.74 2.44
N ALA A 92 -10.40 2.27 1.99
CA ALA A 92 -10.48 3.60 1.41
C ALA A 92 -9.46 3.84 0.28
N TYR A 93 -9.32 2.87 -0.63
CA TYR A 93 -8.36 2.99 -1.73
C TYR A 93 -8.89 3.87 -2.87
N GLY A 94 -10.17 3.83 -3.14
CA GLY A 94 -10.78 4.65 -4.19
C GLY A 94 -10.74 4.04 -5.58
N LYS A 95 -10.13 2.89 -5.76
CA LYS A 95 -10.10 2.17 -7.04
C LYS A 95 -10.75 0.82 -6.88
N ILE A 96 -11.29 0.30 -7.97
CA ILE A 96 -12.00 -0.98 -7.95
C ILE A 96 -11.11 -2.05 -8.59
N PHE A 97 -10.94 -3.17 -7.89
CA PHE A 97 -10.31 -4.34 -8.46
C PHE A 97 -11.33 -5.07 -9.32
N GLY A 98 -11.20 -4.95 -10.61
CA GLY A 98 -12.13 -5.57 -11.53
C GLY A 98 -11.99 -7.09 -11.57
N PRO A 99 -12.95 -7.77 -12.17
CA PRO A 99 -12.87 -9.22 -12.35
C PRO A 99 -11.74 -9.62 -13.29
#